data_e0cd59145be2356805b5e44f225dca7c
#
_entry.id   e0cd59145be2356805b5e44f225dca7c
#
_cell.length_a   1.000
_cell.length_b   1.000
_cell.length_c   1.000
_cell.angle_alpha   90.00
_cell.angle_beta   90.00
_cell.angle_gamma   90.00
#
_symmetry.space_group_name_H-M   'P 1'
#
loop_
_entity.id
_entity.type
_entity.pdbx_description
1 polymer ?
#
loop_
_entity_poly.entity_id
_entity_poly.type
_entity_poly.pdbx_seq_one_letter_code
_entity_poly.pdbx_strand_id
1 'polypeptide(L)'
;MHDAAFYIQLLLSGVTVGSLYALIAIGYTMVYGILRLINFAHGDIFMMAGFFMVYISASCSLAVSIPLVLLLTVLLGVAIERAAYKPLRTAPRMSVMISAIGVSYLLQNLANYITGGIARAYPDIPFFTQVMNVGGLSIKRITIITPILTIALVVVLVILIQKTKIGMAMRAVSRDFETSQLMGIKINSVISMTFVIGSFLAGVASILYFANYGQVSPMIGAMPGLKAFVAAVFGGIGSIPGAVIGAFIIGICESFIKANETIAVFSNAFTFALLIVILLCKPNGLFGEKLTEKV
;
A
#
# COMPACT_ATOMS: atom_id res chain seq x y z
N MET A 1 35.04 2.30 -9.65
CA MET A 1 34.41 3.51 -9.11
C MET A 1 33.09 3.68 -9.84
N HIS A 2 31.97 3.61 -9.13
CA HIS A 2 30.67 3.84 -9.78
C HIS A 2 30.53 5.35 -10.07
N ASP A 3 30.14 5.71 -11.29
CA ASP A 3 29.94 7.10 -11.72
C ASP A 3 28.79 7.74 -10.94
N ALA A 4 28.79 9.07 -10.79
CA ALA A 4 27.69 9.83 -10.17
C ALA A 4 26.32 9.48 -10.78
N ALA A 5 26.29 9.17 -12.07
CA ALA A 5 25.13 8.70 -12.82
C ALA A 5 24.50 7.43 -12.21
N PHE A 6 25.31 6.48 -11.78
CA PHE A 6 24.86 5.24 -11.11
C PHE A 6 24.13 5.53 -9.79
N TYR A 7 24.71 6.40 -8.94
CA TYR A 7 24.07 6.74 -7.66
C TYR A 7 22.77 7.51 -7.84
N ILE A 8 22.70 8.39 -8.85
CA ILE A 8 21.47 9.12 -9.19
C ILE A 8 20.38 8.14 -9.65
N GLN A 9 20.71 7.19 -10.52
CA GLN A 9 19.77 6.16 -10.98
C GLN A 9 19.28 5.29 -9.83
N LEU A 10 20.16 4.96 -8.90
CA LEU A 10 19.83 4.18 -7.72
C LEU A 10 18.88 4.92 -6.78
N LEU A 11 19.13 6.21 -6.53
CA LEU A 11 18.23 7.07 -5.76
C LEU A 11 16.86 7.19 -6.42
N LEU A 12 16.80 7.41 -7.73
CA LEU A 12 15.54 7.48 -8.48
C LEU A 12 14.75 6.16 -8.37
N SER A 13 15.43 5.03 -8.50
CA SER A 13 14.82 3.71 -8.30
C SER A 13 14.30 3.54 -6.88
N GLY A 14 15.06 3.96 -5.87
CA GLY A 14 14.67 3.91 -4.47
C GLY A 14 13.47 4.78 -4.16
N VAL A 15 13.42 5.99 -4.71
CA VAL A 15 12.28 6.90 -4.60
C VAL A 15 11.04 6.30 -5.27
N THR A 16 11.21 5.63 -6.42
CA THR A 16 10.09 4.95 -7.10
C THR A 16 9.54 3.80 -6.27
N VAL A 17 10.40 2.93 -5.77
CA VAL A 17 9.99 1.81 -4.89
C VAL A 17 9.34 2.34 -3.61
N GLY A 18 9.94 3.34 -2.98
CA GLY A 18 9.39 4.00 -1.79
C GLY A 18 8.02 4.62 -2.03
N SER A 19 7.80 5.21 -3.21
CA SER A 19 6.50 5.75 -3.61
C SER A 19 5.42 4.66 -3.70
N LEU A 20 5.75 3.50 -4.27
CA LEU A 20 4.84 2.37 -4.35
C LEU A 20 4.48 1.82 -2.96
N TYR A 21 5.49 1.68 -2.09
CA TYR A 21 5.26 1.28 -0.71
C TYR A 21 4.45 2.33 0.06
N ALA A 22 4.64 3.62 -0.20
CA ALA A 22 3.87 4.69 0.43
C ALA A 22 2.36 4.58 0.14
N LEU A 23 1.97 4.34 -1.11
CA LEU A 23 0.57 4.17 -1.48
C LEU A 23 -0.09 3.00 -0.74
N ILE A 24 0.60 1.87 -0.62
CA ILE A 24 0.10 0.70 0.11
C ILE A 24 0.12 0.97 1.63
N ALA A 25 1.20 1.58 2.16
CA ALA A 25 1.37 1.87 3.58
C ALA A 25 0.30 2.84 4.12
N ILE A 26 -0.14 3.79 3.30
CA ILE A 26 -1.25 4.69 3.65
C ILE A 26 -2.54 3.88 3.88
N GLY A 27 -2.83 2.89 3.03
CA GLY A 27 -3.98 2.01 3.23
C GLY A 27 -3.95 1.28 4.57
N TYR A 28 -2.79 0.72 4.95
CA TYR A 28 -2.59 0.11 6.28
C TYR A 28 -2.78 1.13 7.41
N THR A 29 -2.12 2.28 7.29
CA THR A 29 -2.16 3.34 8.31
C THR A 29 -3.56 3.89 8.53
N MET A 30 -4.35 4.07 7.47
CA MET A 30 -5.72 4.56 7.59
C MET A 30 -6.63 3.55 8.28
N VAL A 31 -6.57 2.27 7.88
CA VAL A 31 -7.38 1.22 8.51
C VAL A 31 -6.98 1.06 9.98
N TYR A 32 -5.69 1.01 10.27
CA TYR A 32 -5.21 0.91 11.65
C TYR A 32 -5.56 2.14 12.49
N GLY A 33 -5.46 3.34 11.93
CA GLY A 33 -5.78 4.58 12.64
C GLY A 33 -7.23 4.64 13.14
N ILE A 34 -8.16 4.00 12.44
CA ILE A 34 -9.58 3.97 12.80
C ILE A 34 -9.94 2.70 13.57
N LEU A 35 -9.58 1.52 13.07
CA LEU A 35 -9.99 0.25 13.66
C LEU A 35 -9.04 -0.28 14.74
N ARG A 36 -7.82 0.26 14.82
CA ARG A 36 -6.72 -0.27 15.64
C ARG A 36 -6.41 -1.74 15.34
N LEU A 37 -6.65 -2.16 14.10
CA LEU A 37 -6.46 -3.52 13.58
C LEU A 37 -5.68 -3.47 12.27
N ILE A 38 -4.83 -4.47 12.06
CA ILE A 38 -4.04 -4.60 10.84
C ILE A 38 -4.86 -5.38 9.80
N ASN A 39 -4.97 -4.84 8.58
CA ASN A 39 -5.61 -5.53 7.47
C ASN A 39 -4.58 -6.35 6.68
N PHE A 40 -4.33 -7.59 7.07
CA PHE A 40 -3.36 -8.46 6.36
C PHE A 40 -3.75 -8.75 4.91
N ALA A 41 -5.05 -8.69 4.55
CA ALA A 41 -5.50 -8.86 3.18
C ALA A 41 -5.20 -7.68 2.25
N HIS A 42 -4.65 -6.56 2.77
CA HIS A 42 -4.43 -5.35 1.96
C HIS A 42 -3.40 -5.54 0.84
N GLY A 43 -2.34 -6.31 1.11
CA GLY A 43 -1.37 -6.70 0.08
C GLY A 43 -1.97 -7.60 -1.00
N ASP A 44 -2.98 -8.39 -0.65
CA ASP A 44 -3.66 -9.25 -1.62
C ASP A 44 -4.70 -8.49 -2.44
N ILE A 45 -5.30 -7.42 -1.89
CA ILE A 45 -6.11 -6.46 -2.67
C ILE A 45 -5.25 -5.84 -3.78
N PHE A 46 -4.02 -5.42 -3.43
CA PHE A 46 -3.05 -4.92 -4.40
C PHE A 46 -2.72 -5.97 -5.48
N MET A 47 -2.48 -7.22 -5.11
CA MET A 47 -2.23 -8.33 -6.04
C MET A 47 -3.44 -8.57 -6.96
N MET A 48 -4.65 -8.64 -6.41
CA MET A 48 -5.87 -8.87 -7.19
C MET A 48 -6.14 -7.75 -8.20
N ALA A 49 -5.82 -6.51 -7.87
CA ALA A 49 -5.90 -5.40 -8.82
C ALA A 49 -4.98 -5.64 -10.05
N GLY A 50 -3.80 -6.21 -9.84
CA GLY A 50 -2.91 -6.62 -10.92
C GLY A 50 -3.54 -7.69 -11.82
N PHE A 51 -4.17 -8.70 -11.24
CA PHE A 51 -4.91 -9.72 -12.02
C PHE A 51 -6.11 -9.15 -12.74
N PHE A 52 -6.89 -8.26 -12.12
CA PHE A 52 -8.00 -7.58 -12.80
C PHE A 52 -7.51 -6.86 -14.05
N MET A 53 -6.35 -6.18 -13.97
CA MET A 53 -5.78 -5.51 -15.15
C MET A 53 -5.41 -6.50 -16.25
N VAL A 54 -4.76 -7.63 -15.91
CA VAL A 54 -4.39 -8.67 -16.88
C VAL A 54 -5.62 -9.19 -17.63
N TYR A 55 -6.69 -9.54 -16.91
CA TYR A 55 -7.87 -10.14 -17.53
C TYR A 55 -8.76 -9.12 -18.27
N ILE A 56 -8.92 -7.91 -17.74
CA ILE A 56 -9.77 -6.89 -18.35
C ILE A 56 -9.12 -6.31 -19.61
N SER A 57 -7.80 -6.08 -19.57
CA SER A 57 -7.08 -5.55 -20.74
C SER A 57 -7.01 -6.50 -21.92
N ALA A 58 -7.27 -7.79 -21.70
CA ALA A 58 -7.38 -8.78 -22.77
C ALA A 58 -8.62 -8.54 -23.67
N SER A 59 -9.67 -7.89 -23.14
CA SER A 59 -10.93 -7.66 -23.85
C SER A 59 -11.28 -6.19 -24.05
N CYS A 60 -10.65 -5.29 -23.29
CA CYS A 60 -10.95 -3.86 -23.28
C CYS A 60 -9.70 -3.01 -23.58
N SER A 61 -9.91 -1.80 -24.12
CA SER A 61 -8.82 -0.83 -24.27
C SER A 61 -8.29 -0.39 -22.89
N LEU A 62 -7.00 0.01 -22.83
CA LEU A 62 -6.36 0.45 -21.59
C LEU A 62 -7.09 1.62 -20.92
N ALA A 63 -7.68 2.52 -21.70
CA ALA A 63 -8.45 3.67 -21.21
C ALA A 63 -9.70 3.26 -20.42
N VAL A 64 -10.32 2.12 -20.77
CA VAL A 64 -11.47 1.54 -20.06
C VAL A 64 -11.00 0.62 -18.94
N SER A 65 -9.92 -0.13 -19.17
CA SER A 65 -9.40 -1.10 -18.21
C SER A 65 -8.95 -0.43 -16.90
N ILE A 66 -8.23 0.69 -16.96
CA ILE A 66 -7.72 1.37 -15.77
C ILE A 66 -8.85 1.79 -14.80
N PRO A 67 -9.88 2.54 -15.22
CA PRO A 67 -11.00 2.90 -14.33
C PRO A 67 -11.75 1.68 -13.81
N LEU A 68 -11.95 0.67 -14.64
CA LEU A 68 -12.68 -0.54 -14.28
C LEU A 68 -11.91 -1.36 -13.23
N VAL A 69 -10.59 -1.47 -13.37
CA VAL A 69 -9.72 -2.12 -12.38
C VAL A 69 -9.79 -1.40 -11.04
N LEU A 70 -9.71 -0.07 -11.04
CA LEU A 70 -9.82 0.72 -9.81
C LEU A 70 -11.19 0.52 -9.15
N LEU A 71 -12.26 0.52 -9.94
CA LEU A 71 -13.62 0.25 -9.44
C LEU A 71 -13.72 -1.14 -8.81
N LEU A 72 -13.27 -2.18 -9.51
CA LEU A 72 -13.32 -3.57 -9.01
C LEU A 72 -12.45 -3.75 -7.77
N THR A 73 -11.30 -3.09 -7.71
CA THR A 73 -10.43 -3.13 -6.53
C THR A 73 -11.11 -2.49 -5.32
N VAL A 74 -11.78 -1.37 -5.51
CA VAL A 74 -12.58 -0.72 -4.45
C VAL A 74 -13.74 -1.61 -4.03
N LEU A 75 -14.47 -2.20 -4.97
CA LEU A 75 -15.56 -3.13 -4.67
C LEU A 75 -15.08 -4.35 -3.89
N LEU A 76 -13.92 -4.92 -4.26
CA LEU A 76 -13.29 -6.00 -3.52
C LEU A 76 -12.95 -5.58 -2.08
N GLY A 77 -12.36 -4.40 -1.89
CA GLY A 77 -12.05 -3.88 -0.55
C GLY A 77 -13.30 -3.68 0.31
N VAL A 78 -14.38 -3.17 -0.26
CA VAL A 78 -15.67 -3.03 0.43
C VAL A 78 -16.30 -4.40 0.72
N ALA A 79 -16.19 -5.37 -0.18
CA ALA A 79 -16.66 -6.72 0.03
C ALA A 79 -15.93 -7.39 1.21
N ILE A 80 -14.61 -7.25 1.28
CA ILE A 80 -13.78 -7.73 2.39
C ILE A 80 -14.19 -7.05 3.71
N GLU A 81 -14.38 -5.73 3.70
CA GLU A 81 -14.84 -5.00 4.88
C GLU A 81 -16.17 -5.55 5.37
N ARG A 82 -17.15 -5.73 4.48
CA ARG A 82 -18.50 -6.20 4.85
C ARG A 82 -18.54 -7.66 5.27
N ALA A 83 -17.77 -8.52 4.63
CA ALA A 83 -17.79 -9.97 4.90
C ALA A 83 -16.92 -10.37 6.08
N ALA A 84 -15.71 -9.80 6.22
CA ALA A 84 -14.72 -10.25 7.16
C ALA A 84 -14.54 -9.33 8.39
N TYR A 85 -14.76 -8.01 8.23
CA TYR A 85 -14.52 -7.06 9.32
C TYR A 85 -15.80 -6.63 10.03
N LYS A 86 -16.86 -6.31 9.27
CA LYS A 86 -18.10 -5.79 9.85
C LYS A 86 -18.77 -6.76 10.84
N PRO A 87 -18.87 -8.08 10.57
CA PRO A 87 -19.47 -9.03 11.50
C PRO A 87 -18.68 -9.23 12.78
N LEU A 88 -17.36 -9.01 12.74
CA LEU A 88 -16.44 -9.27 13.84
C LEU A 88 -16.04 -8.03 14.64
N ARG A 89 -16.67 -6.88 14.42
CA ARG A 89 -16.29 -5.61 15.08
C ARG A 89 -16.44 -5.63 16.61
N THR A 90 -17.37 -6.42 17.12
CA THR A 90 -17.59 -6.62 18.57
C THR A 90 -16.81 -7.80 19.13
N ALA A 91 -16.15 -8.58 18.27
CA ALA A 91 -15.35 -9.73 18.68
C ALA A 91 -13.96 -9.29 19.19
N PRO A 92 -13.27 -10.17 19.94
CA PRO A 92 -11.89 -9.92 20.35
C PRO A 92 -10.98 -9.59 19.15
N ARG A 93 -10.00 -8.71 19.36
CA ARG A 93 -9.07 -8.27 18.29
C ARG A 93 -8.41 -9.45 17.56
N MET A 94 -8.08 -10.53 18.26
CA MET A 94 -7.49 -11.74 17.68
C MET A 94 -8.40 -12.39 16.63
N SER A 95 -9.71 -12.45 16.88
CA SER A 95 -10.67 -13.03 15.92
C SER A 95 -10.72 -12.25 14.61
N VAL A 96 -10.66 -10.91 14.69
CA VAL A 96 -10.61 -10.05 13.50
C VAL A 96 -9.30 -10.23 12.72
N MET A 97 -8.16 -10.35 13.42
CA MET A 97 -6.86 -10.60 12.79
C MET A 97 -6.84 -11.97 12.10
N ILE A 98 -7.36 -13.01 12.72
CA ILE A 98 -7.46 -14.35 12.12
C ILE A 98 -8.35 -14.32 10.87
N SER A 99 -9.48 -13.61 10.92
CA SER A 99 -10.36 -13.41 9.77
C SER A 99 -9.63 -12.71 8.62
N ALA A 100 -8.85 -11.65 8.91
CA ALA A 100 -8.06 -10.96 7.91
C ALA A 100 -7.01 -11.86 7.23
N ILE A 101 -6.33 -12.70 8.02
CA ILE A 101 -5.38 -13.70 7.50
C ILE A 101 -6.13 -14.74 6.66
N GLY A 102 -7.31 -15.19 7.11
CA GLY A 102 -8.15 -16.12 6.34
C GLY A 102 -8.54 -15.55 4.97
N VAL A 103 -8.93 -14.26 4.91
CA VAL A 103 -9.22 -13.58 3.64
C VAL A 103 -7.97 -13.47 2.78
N SER A 104 -6.81 -13.17 3.34
CA SER A 104 -5.54 -13.14 2.64
C SER A 104 -5.27 -14.47 1.93
N TYR A 105 -5.32 -15.58 2.68
CA TYR A 105 -5.16 -16.93 2.11
C TYR A 105 -6.23 -17.27 1.08
N LEU A 106 -7.49 -16.87 1.28
CA LEU A 106 -8.55 -17.06 0.30
C LEU A 106 -8.20 -16.39 -1.04
N LEU A 107 -7.78 -15.12 -1.02
CA LEU A 107 -7.42 -14.37 -2.23
C LEU A 107 -6.20 -14.95 -2.93
N GLN A 108 -5.17 -15.35 -2.18
CA GLN A 108 -3.96 -15.98 -2.71
C GLN A 108 -4.28 -17.33 -3.38
N ASN A 109 -5.06 -18.18 -2.72
CA ASN A 109 -5.44 -19.48 -3.27
C ASN A 109 -6.42 -19.34 -4.44
N LEU A 110 -7.33 -18.37 -4.41
CA LEU A 110 -8.21 -18.05 -5.53
C LEU A 110 -7.39 -17.62 -6.76
N ALA A 111 -6.43 -16.71 -6.58
CA ALA A 111 -5.51 -16.31 -7.63
C ALA A 111 -4.70 -17.51 -8.17
N ASN A 112 -4.19 -18.33 -7.27
CA ASN A 112 -3.46 -19.54 -7.62
C ASN A 112 -4.30 -20.54 -8.43
N TYR A 113 -5.55 -20.76 -8.04
CA TYR A 113 -6.50 -21.61 -8.73
C TYR A 113 -6.82 -21.10 -10.15
N ILE A 114 -7.14 -19.81 -10.28
CA ILE A 114 -7.50 -19.18 -11.58
C ILE A 114 -6.31 -19.16 -12.54
N THR A 115 -5.08 -18.98 -12.05
CA THR A 115 -3.89 -18.88 -12.88
C THR A 115 -3.18 -20.21 -13.12
N GLY A 116 -3.55 -21.26 -12.37
CA GLY A 116 -2.81 -22.53 -12.33
C GLY A 116 -1.43 -22.39 -11.68
N GLY A 117 -1.22 -21.41 -10.80
CA GLY A 117 0.07 -21.15 -10.16
C GLY A 117 1.09 -20.43 -11.04
N ILE A 118 0.72 -20.07 -12.26
CA ILE A 118 1.65 -19.50 -13.25
C ILE A 118 1.54 -17.98 -13.23
N ALA A 119 2.69 -17.30 -13.30
CA ALA A 119 2.74 -15.85 -13.48
C ALA A 119 2.13 -15.44 -14.84
N ARG A 120 1.38 -14.36 -14.85
CA ARG A 120 0.77 -13.80 -16.06
C ARG A 120 1.51 -12.53 -16.47
N ALA A 121 1.75 -12.39 -17.78
CA ALA A 121 2.33 -11.17 -18.33
C ALA A 121 1.36 -9.99 -18.09
N TYR A 122 1.90 -8.89 -17.61
CA TYR A 122 1.13 -7.66 -17.43
C TYR A 122 1.04 -6.91 -18.77
N PRO A 123 -0.09 -6.30 -19.11
CA PRO A 123 -0.23 -5.56 -20.36
C PRO A 123 0.79 -4.41 -20.41
N ASP A 124 1.41 -4.26 -21.56
CA ASP A 124 2.28 -3.10 -21.78
C ASP A 124 1.43 -1.82 -21.84
N ILE A 125 1.84 -0.83 -21.07
CA ILE A 125 1.24 0.50 -21.07
C ILE A 125 2.30 1.44 -21.64
N PRO A 126 2.27 1.74 -22.97
CA PRO A 126 3.35 2.47 -23.65
C PRO A 126 3.66 3.82 -23.00
N PHE A 127 2.65 4.45 -22.39
CA PHE A 127 2.84 5.73 -21.69
C PHE A 127 3.80 5.61 -20.50
N PHE A 128 3.84 4.47 -19.81
CA PHE A 128 4.69 4.24 -18.64
C PHE A 128 6.05 3.62 -18.98
N THR A 129 6.08 2.74 -20.00
CA THR A 129 7.24 1.91 -20.31
C THR A 129 8.25 2.58 -21.21
N GLN A 130 7.88 3.68 -21.93
CA GLN A 130 8.80 4.42 -22.76
C GLN A 130 10.02 4.92 -21.98
N VAL A 131 11.20 4.73 -22.57
CA VAL A 131 12.48 5.20 -22.03
C VAL A 131 12.72 6.64 -22.49
N MET A 132 13.10 7.49 -21.54
CA MET A 132 13.51 8.86 -21.79
C MET A 132 15.00 9.00 -21.45
N ASN A 133 15.73 9.72 -22.29
CA ASN A 133 17.12 10.09 -22.01
C ASN A 133 17.15 11.47 -21.36
N VAL A 134 17.46 11.53 -20.08
CA VAL A 134 17.57 12.77 -19.32
C VAL A 134 19.01 12.89 -18.81
N GLY A 135 19.75 13.87 -19.31
CA GLY A 135 21.13 14.13 -18.87
C GLY A 135 22.09 12.95 -19.06
N GLY A 136 21.91 12.13 -20.11
CA GLY A 136 22.73 10.94 -20.36
C GLY A 136 22.27 9.67 -19.61
N LEU A 137 21.20 9.76 -18.81
CA LEU A 137 20.60 8.62 -18.12
C LEU A 137 19.38 8.12 -18.90
N SER A 138 19.35 6.83 -19.21
CA SER A 138 18.18 6.16 -19.79
C SER A 138 17.22 5.73 -18.70
N ILE A 139 16.13 6.48 -18.51
CA ILE A 139 15.15 6.28 -17.42
C ILE A 139 13.79 5.97 -18.02
N LYS A 140 13.08 4.95 -17.49
CA LYS A 140 11.69 4.71 -17.85
C LYS A 140 10.81 5.85 -17.34
N ARG A 141 9.81 6.27 -18.10
CA ARG A 141 8.85 7.31 -17.68
C ARG A 141 8.20 7.00 -16.34
N ILE A 142 7.89 5.75 -16.09
CA ILE A 142 7.25 5.31 -14.84
C ILE A 142 8.08 5.67 -13.60
N THR A 143 9.41 5.69 -13.69
CA THR A 143 10.31 6.05 -12.59
C THR A 143 10.09 7.50 -12.13
N ILE A 144 9.70 8.38 -13.04
CA ILE A 144 9.43 9.80 -12.73
C ILE A 144 7.94 10.00 -12.38
N ILE A 145 7.05 9.34 -13.13
CA ILE A 145 5.60 9.49 -12.94
C ILE A 145 5.16 8.96 -11.57
N THR A 146 5.71 7.81 -11.12
CA THR A 146 5.30 7.17 -9.87
C THR A 146 5.48 8.08 -8.66
N PRO A 147 6.64 8.71 -8.38
CA PRO A 147 6.79 9.63 -7.26
C PRO A 147 5.87 10.86 -7.36
N ILE A 148 5.74 11.44 -8.55
CA ILE A 148 4.90 12.63 -8.77
C ILE A 148 3.43 12.30 -8.48
N LEU A 149 2.93 11.19 -9.04
CA LEU A 149 1.56 10.74 -8.81
C LEU A 149 1.32 10.39 -7.34
N THR A 150 2.28 9.72 -6.69
CA THR A 150 2.20 9.39 -5.27
C THR A 150 2.10 10.64 -4.41
N ILE A 151 2.98 11.63 -4.63
CA ILE A 151 2.93 12.89 -3.88
C ILE A 151 1.60 13.62 -4.13
N ALA A 152 1.13 13.67 -5.37
CA ALA A 152 -0.16 14.28 -5.70
C ALA A 152 -1.32 13.60 -4.95
N LEU A 153 -1.36 12.26 -4.95
CA LEU A 153 -2.38 11.48 -4.23
C LEU A 153 -2.29 11.67 -2.71
N VAL A 154 -1.07 11.72 -2.16
CA VAL A 154 -0.86 12.01 -0.73
C VAL A 154 -1.39 13.40 -0.37
N VAL A 155 -1.08 14.42 -1.16
CA VAL A 155 -1.57 15.79 -0.94
C VAL A 155 -3.09 15.84 -1.00
N VAL A 156 -3.70 15.24 -2.03
CA VAL A 156 -5.17 15.15 -2.16
C VAL A 156 -5.78 14.44 -0.94
N LEU A 157 -5.18 13.34 -0.50
CA LEU A 157 -5.64 12.61 0.67
C LEU A 157 -5.54 13.42 1.96
N VAL A 158 -4.43 14.11 2.18
CA VAL A 158 -4.24 14.98 3.35
C VAL A 158 -5.28 16.11 3.35
N ILE A 159 -5.55 16.73 2.20
CA ILE A 159 -6.59 17.74 2.05
C ILE A 159 -7.98 17.13 2.35
N LEU A 160 -8.27 15.95 1.81
CA LEU A 160 -9.51 15.22 2.07
C LEU A 160 -9.71 14.99 3.57
N ILE A 161 -8.69 14.50 4.26
CA ILE A 161 -8.77 14.18 5.68
C ILE A 161 -8.85 15.46 6.53
N GLN A 162 -8.13 16.53 6.17
CA GLN A 162 -8.09 17.76 6.98
C GLN A 162 -9.25 18.70 6.72
N LYS A 163 -9.74 18.79 5.47
CA LYS A 163 -10.67 19.85 5.04
C LYS A 163 -12.09 19.37 4.75
N THR A 164 -12.34 18.03 4.65
CA THR A 164 -13.68 17.52 4.34
C THR A 164 -14.44 17.04 5.56
N LYS A 165 -15.79 17.00 5.46
CA LYS A 165 -16.67 16.44 6.50
C LYS A 165 -16.37 14.96 6.77
N ILE A 166 -16.02 14.19 5.74
CA ILE A 166 -15.65 12.77 5.84
C ILE A 166 -14.34 12.65 6.63
N GLY A 167 -13.33 13.46 6.31
CA GLY A 167 -12.06 13.45 7.04
C GLY A 167 -12.22 13.91 8.49
N MET A 168 -13.11 14.87 8.76
CA MET A 168 -13.46 15.28 10.14
C MET A 168 -14.07 14.09 10.91
N ALA A 169 -15.02 13.37 10.30
CA ALA A 169 -15.61 12.17 10.90
C ALA A 169 -14.56 11.07 11.14
N MET A 170 -13.64 10.85 10.20
CA MET A 170 -12.54 9.88 10.37
C MET A 170 -11.66 10.23 11.57
N ARG A 171 -11.26 11.49 11.72
CA ARG A 171 -10.44 11.94 12.85
C ARG A 171 -11.18 11.86 14.19
N ALA A 172 -12.48 12.16 14.22
CA ALA A 172 -13.29 12.01 15.42
C ALA A 172 -13.35 10.53 15.86
N VAL A 173 -13.72 9.63 14.93
CA VAL A 173 -13.82 8.19 15.18
C VAL A 173 -12.48 7.57 15.60
N SER A 174 -11.35 8.04 15.04
CA SER A 174 -10.02 7.54 15.41
C SER A 174 -9.61 7.88 16.84
N ARG A 175 -10.21 8.94 17.43
CA ARG A 175 -9.95 9.36 18.81
C ARG A 175 -10.87 8.66 19.81
N ASP A 176 -12.16 8.60 19.53
CA ASP A 176 -13.16 8.02 20.41
C ASP A 176 -14.38 7.53 19.61
N PHE A 177 -14.57 6.20 19.61
CA PHE A 177 -15.67 5.55 18.91
C PHE A 177 -17.03 5.87 19.54
N GLU A 178 -17.13 5.76 20.86
CA GLU A 178 -18.39 5.88 21.59
C GLU A 178 -18.90 7.31 21.56
N THR A 179 -18.02 8.26 21.87
CA THR A 179 -18.37 9.70 21.80
C THR A 179 -18.75 10.12 20.38
N SER A 180 -18.04 9.62 19.36
CA SER A 180 -18.39 9.92 17.97
C SER A 180 -19.76 9.39 17.56
N GLN A 181 -20.14 8.21 18.06
CA GLN A 181 -21.46 7.63 17.82
C GLN A 181 -22.56 8.45 18.49
N LEU A 182 -22.33 8.90 19.72
CA LEU A 182 -23.27 9.78 20.46
C LEU A 182 -23.48 11.14 19.75
N MET A 183 -22.43 11.64 19.08
CA MET A 183 -22.51 12.85 18.26
C MET A 183 -23.16 12.62 16.88
N GLY A 184 -23.72 11.44 16.63
CA GLY A 184 -24.46 11.10 15.38
C GLY A 184 -23.60 10.72 14.20
N ILE A 185 -22.30 10.48 14.38
CA ILE A 185 -21.42 10.03 13.30
C ILE A 185 -21.72 8.56 12.98
N LYS A 186 -22.03 8.28 11.71
CA LYS A 186 -22.26 6.91 11.21
C LYS A 186 -20.93 6.16 11.08
N ILE A 187 -20.48 5.49 12.14
CA ILE A 187 -19.20 4.79 12.22
C ILE A 187 -19.01 3.81 11.07
N ASN A 188 -20.06 3.06 10.71
CA ASN A 188 -20.02 2.11 9.59
C ASN A 188 -19.63 2.79 8.27
N SER A 189 -20.15 3.98 8.01
CA SER A 189 -19.82 4.74 6.81
C SER A 189 -18.36 5.22 6.80
N VAL A 190 -17.85 5.63 7.97
CA VAL A 190 -16.46 6.06 8.12
C VAL A 190 -15.50 4.90 7.83
N ILE A 191 -15.77 3.73 8.40
CA ILE A 191 -14.95 2.53 8.19
C ILE A 191 -15.00 2.10 6.72
N SER A 192 -16.19 1.98 6.12
CA SER A 192 -16.30 1.62 4.70
C SER A 192 -15.58 2.59 3.80
N MET A 193 -15.65 3.92 4.07
CA MET A 193 -14.90 4.92 3.31
C MET A 193 -13.39 4.76 3.44
N THR A 194 -12.90 4.35 4.62
CA THR A 194 -11.47 4.05 4.82
C THR A 194 -11.02 2.88 3.94
N PHE A 195 -11.83 1.83 3.85
CA PHE A 195 -11.54 0.70 2.94
C PHE A 195 -11.60 1.11 1.47
N VAL A 196 -12.58 1.96 1.08
CA VAL A 196 -12.66 2.54 -0.27
C VAL A 196 -11.37 3.27 -0.64
N ILE A 197 -10.93 4.20 0.21
CA ILE A 197 -9.71 4.98 -0.05
C ILE A 197 -8.48 4.09 -0.06
N GLY A 198 -8.33 3.20 0.93
CA GLY A 198 -7.19 2.28 1.00
C GLY A 198 -7.12 1.36 -0.22
N SER A 199 -8.24 0.77 -0.63
CA SER A 199 -8.29 -0.12 -1.80
C SER A 199 -8.06 0.63 -3.11
N PHE A 200 -8.54 1.87 -3.23
CA PHE A 200 -8.24 2.73 -4.37
C PHE A 200 -6.73 2.98 -4.50
N LEU A 201 -6.06 3.35 -3.40
CA LEU A 201 -4.61 3.56 -3.38
C LEU A 201 -3.83 2.28 -3.68
N ALA A 202 -4.28 1.13 -3.15
CA ALA A 202 -3.70 -0.17 -3.48
C ALA A 202 -3.86 -0.50 -4.97
N GLY A 203 -5.01 -0.17 -5.59
CA GLY A 203 -5.24 -0.32 -7.02
C GLY A 203 -4.29 0.54 -7.86
N VAL A 204 -4.11 1.81 -7.51
CA VAL A 204 -3.16 2.70 -8.19
C VAL A 204 -1.72 2.18 -8.03
N ALA A 205 -1.32 1.79 -6.80
CA ALA A 205 -0.01 1.20 -6.55
C ALA A 205 0.22 -0.06 -7.38
N SER A 206 -0.80 -0.91 -7.53
CA SER A 206 -0.79 -2.12 -8.34
C SER A 206 -0.51 -1.82 -9.82
N ILE A 207 -1.24 -0.86 -10.39
CA ILE A 207 -1.06 -0.47 -11.80
C ILE A 207 0.36 0.00 -12.04
N LEU A 208 0.89 0.86 -11.18
CA LEU A 208 2.26 1.37 -11.31
C LEU A 208 3.31 0.29 -11.07
N TYR A 209 3.11 -0.56 -10.06
CA TYR A 209 4.05 -1.63 -9.73
C TYR A 209 4.18 -2.63 -10.87
N PHE A 210 3.06 -3.19 -11.34
CA PHE A 210 3.09 -4.23 -12.35
C PHE A 210 3.44 -3.69 -13.76
N ALA A 211 3.13 -2.43 -14.06
CA ALA A 211 3.64 -1.77 -15.26
C ALA A 211 5.17 -1.64 -15.26
N ASN A 212 5.80 -1.54 -14.07
CA ASN A 212 7.26 -1.49 -13.97
C ASN A 212 7.90 -2.89 -14.04
N TYR A 213 7.27 -3.91 -13.43
CA TYR A 213 7.82 -5.27 -13.35
C TYR A 213 7.37 -6.22 -14.46
N GLY A 214 6.31 -5.89 -15.20
CA GLY A 214 5.85 -6.60 -16.39
C GLY A 214 5.16 -7.93 -16.15
N GLN A 215 4.93 -8.36 -14.91
CA GLN A 215 4.28 -9.64 -14.59
C GLN A 215 3.57 -9.62 -13.24
N VAL A 216 2.49 -10.41 -13.16
CA VAL A 216 1.74 -10.65 -11.92
C VAL A 216 1.77 -12.14 -11.61
N SER A 217 2.14 -12.52 -10.41
CA SER A 217 2.10 -13.91 -9.94
C SER A 217 1.20 -14.05 -8.73
N PRO A 218 0.58 -15.24 -8.50
CA PRO A 218 -0.07 -15.55 -7.24
C PRO A 218 0.91 -15.36 -6.07
N MET A 219 0.42 -14.86 -4.95
CA MET A 219 1.21 -14.54 -3.74
C MET A 219 2.16 -13.34 -3.84
N ILE A 220 2.32 -12.69 -5.01
CA ILE A 220 3.23 -11.54 -5.16
C ILE A 220 2.87 -10.37 -4.25
N GLY A 221 1.61 -10.27 -3.82
CA GLY A 221 1.13 -9.22 -2.91
C GLY A 221 1.70 -9.29 -1.50
N ALA A 222 2.13 -10.47 -1.06
CA ALA A 222 2.59 -10.70 0.31
C ALA A 222 3.83 -9.86 0.66
N MET A 223 4.87 -9.89 -0.19
CA MET A 223 6.12 -9.17 0.11
C MET A 223 6.01 -7.65 0.01
N PRO A 224 5.47 -7.05 -1.06
CA PRO A 224 5.22 -5.60 -1.09
C PRO A 224 4.26 -5.16 0.02
N GLY A 225 3.23 -5.96 0.33
CA GLY A 225 2.31 -5.71 1.44
C GLY A 225 3.03 -5.67 2.79
N LEU A 226 3.85 -6.68 3.11
CA LEU A 226 4.62 -6.72 4.35
C LEU A 226 5.62 -5.55 4.43
N LYS A 227 6.33 -5.21 3.36
CA LYS A 227 7.27 -4.09 3.35
C LYS A 227 6.57 -2.74 3.54
N ALA A 228 5.41 -2.57 2.91
CA ALA A 228 4.58 -1.38 3.12
C ALA A 228 4.04 -1.31 4.56
N PHE A 229 3.68 -2.45 5.15
CA PHE A 229 3.34 -2.52 6.58
C PHE A 229 4.55 -2.13 7.46
N VAL A 230 5.74 -2.68 7.18
CA VAL A 230 6.98 -2.27 7.87
C VAL A 230 7.19 -0.76 7.74
N ALA A 231 6.98 -0.19 6.56
CA ALA A 231 7.08 1.24 6.32
C ALA A 231 6.09 2.06 7.17
N ALA A 232 4.85 1.59 7.29
CA ALA A 232 3.83 2.22 8.11
C ALA A 232 4.20 2.17 9.61
N VAL A 233 4.71 1.03 10.09
CA VAL A 233 5.18 0.87 11.47
C VAL A 233 6.39 1.74 11.74
N PHE A 234 7.37 1.70 10.86
CA PHE A 234 8.60 2.49 10.94
C PHE A 234 8.30 3.98 11.00
N GLY A 235 7.40 4.45 10.12
CA GLY A 235 6.97 5.84 10.09
C GLY A 235 6.12 6.28 11.29
N GLY A 236 5.43 5.33 11.92
CA GLY A 236 4.47 5.55 13.00
C GLY A 236 3.05 5.24 12.53
N ILE A 237 2.53 4.07 12.92
CA ILE A 237 1.18 3.63 12.53
C ILE A 237 0.13 4.63 13.03
N GLY A 238 -0.75 5.06 12.11
CA GLY A 238 -1.77 6.08 12.36
C GLY A 238 -1.39 7.46 11.83
N SER A 239 -0.11 7.70 11.52
CA SER A 239 0.38 8.95 10.91
C SER A 239 0.60 8.76 9.41
N ILE A 240 -0.24 9.39 8.56
CA ILE A 240 -0.08 9.32 7.10
C ILE A 240 1.26 9.89 6.63
N PRO A 241 1.67 11.11 7.07
CA PRO A 241 2.98 11.63 6.72
C PRO A 241 4.13 10.73 7.19
N GLY A 242 3.98 10.14 8.38
CA GLY A 242 4.95 9.18 8.92
C GLY A 242 5.11 7.95 8.03
N ALA A 243 4.00 7.32 7.63
CA ALA A 243 4.02 6.15 6.76
C ALA A 243 4.67 6.45 5.39
N VAL A 244 4.41 7.63 4.83
CA VAL A 244 5.03 8.09 3.57
C VAL A 244 6.55 8.23 3.72
N ILE A 245 7.02 8.93 4.76
CA ILE A 245 8.46 9.11 5.02
C ILE A 245 9.12 7.75 5.26
N GLY A 246 8.48 6.89 6.08
CA GLY A 246 8.96 5.54 6.33
C GLY A 246 9.11 4.72 5.05
N ALA A 247 8.14 4.82 4.15
CA ALA A 247 8.16 4.12 2.87
C ALA A 247 9.29 4.62 1.95
N PHE A 248 9.54 5.92 1.88
CA PHE A 248 10.68 6.45 1.12
C PHE A 248 12.02 6.00 1.70
N ILE A 249 12.17 6.02 3.02
CA ILE A 249 13.42 5.54 3.66
C ILE A 249 13.64 4.06 3.32
N ILE A 250 12.62 3.21 3.51
CA ILE A 250 12.74 1.77 3.21
C ILE A 250 13.01 1.54 1.71
N GLY A 251 12.32 2.23 0.81
CA GLY A 251 12.51 2.08 -0.63
C GLY A 251 13.93 2.49 -1.07
N ILE A 252 14.47 3.57 -0.53
CA ILE A 252 15.83 4.01 -0.81
C ILE A 252 16.83 2.99 -0.25
N CYS A 253 16.71 2.60 1.02
CA CYS A 253 17.59 1.59 1.63
C CYS A 253 17.58 0.27 0.83
N GLU A 254 16.39 -0.19 0.43
CA GLU A 254 16.24 -1.41 -0.37
C GLU A 254 16.96 -1.31 -1.72
N SER A 255 16.88 -0.17 -2.41
CA SER A 255 17.56 0.04 -3.67
C SER A 255 19.08 0.00 -3.51
N PHE A 256 19.62 0.63 -2.46
CA PHE A 256 21.06 0.59 -2.19
C PHE A 256 21.56 -0.81 -1.82
N ILE A 257 20.77 -1.56 -1.05
CA ILE A 257 21.13 -2.95 -0.69
C ILE A 257 21.11 -3.84 -1.92
N LYS A 258 20.11 -3.69 -2.80
CA LYS A 258 19.98 -4.47 -4.02
C LYS A 258 21.05 -4.14 -5.08
N ALA A 259 21.68 -2.98 -4.99
CA ALA A 259 22.74 -2.61 -5.91
C ALA A 259 24.05 -3.37 -5.67
N ASN A 260 24.24 -3.95 -4.50
CA ASN A 260 25.42 -4.76 -4.19
C ASN A 260 25.03 -6.25 -4.33
N GLU A 261 25.61 -6.92 -5.32
CA GLU A 261 25.30 -8.33 -5.64
C GLU A 261 25.47 -9.26 -4.45
N THR A 262 26.47 -9.02 -3.59
CA THR A 262 26.78 -9.87 -2.43
C THR A 262 25.68 -9.83 -1.37
N ILE A 263 25.08 -8.67 -1.13
CA ILE A 263 24.09 -8.46 -0.05
C ILE A 263 22.66 -8.34 -0.57
N ALA A 264 22.46 -8.29 -1.90
CA ALA A 264 21.14 -8.15 -2.53
C ALA A 264 20.13 -9.23 -2.07
N VAL A 265 20.60 -10.46 -1.91
CA VAL A 265 19.80 -11.60 -1.43
C VAL A 265 19.21 -11.34 -0.04
N PHE A 266 19.91 -10.58 0.79
CA PHE A 266 19.49 -10.24 2.16
C PHE A 266 18.61 -8.98 2.24
N SER A 267 18.18 -8.38 1.11
CA SER A 267 17.42 -7.11 1.12
C SER A 267 16.14 -7.20 1.97
N ASN A 268 15.45 -8.34 1.93
CA ASN A 268 14.28 -8.58 2.77
C ASN A 268 14.64 -8.66 4.26
N ALA A 269 15.72 -9.37 4.60
CA ALA A 269 16.20 -9.49 5.97
C ALA A 269 16.57 -8.13 6.56
N PHE A 270 17.22 -7.25 5.78
CA PHE A 270 17.52 -5.87 6.19
C PHE A 270 16.27 -5.07 6.49
N THR A 271 15.24 -5.18 5.65
CA THR A 271 13.97 -4.46 5.87
C THR A 271 13.32 -4.87 7.18
N PHE A 272 13.28 -6.18 7.48
CA PHE A 272 12.71 -6.67 8.74
C PHE A 272 13.61 -6.42 9.95
N ALA A 273 14.93 -6.49 9.80
CA ALA A 273 15.88 -6.11 10.85
C ALA A 273 15.73 -4.64 11.23
N LEU A 274 15.57 -3.76 10.24
CA LEU A 274 15.32 -2.34 10.46
C LEU A 274 14.00 -2.09 11.21
N LEU A 275 12.96 -2.89 10.93
CA LEU A 275 11.71 -2.86 11.72
C LEU A 275 11.97 -3.22 13.19
N ILE A 276 12.72 -4.29 13.45
CA ILE A 276 13.02 -4.73 14.81
C ILE A 276 13.78 -3.64 15.57
N VAL A 277 14.80 -3.07 14.95
CA VAL A 277 15.62 -2.00 15.54
C VAL A 277 14.76 -0.78 15.89
N ILE A 278 13.88 -0.33 14.98
CA ILE A 278 13.04 0.84 15.26
C ILE A 278 12.03 0.55 16.38
N LEU A 279 11.43 -0.65 16.41
CA LEU A 279 10.49 -1.03 17.48
C LEU A 279 11.16 -1.11 18.86
N LEU A 280 12.43 -1.51 18.91
CA LEU A 280 13.21 -1.52 20.15
C LEU A 280 13.59 -0.10 20.62
N CYS A 281 13.95 0.79 19.69
CA CYS A 281 14.36 2.16 20.00
C CYS A 281 13.21 3.14 20.14
N LYS A 282 12.17 3.02 19.28
CA LYS A 282 10.97 3.87 19.21
C LYS A 282 9.73 3.02 18.91
N PRO A 283 9.10 2.42 19.90
CA PRO A 283 7.97 1.51 19.70
C PRO A 283 6.76 2.17 19.00
N ASN A 284 6.64 3.49 19.06
CA ASN A 284 5.57 4.25 18.37
C ASN A 284 5.96 4.65 16.92
N GLY A 285 7.15 4.26 16.45
CA GLY A 285 7.69 4.72 15.16
C GLY A 285 8.26 6.15 15.22
N LEU A 286 8.72 6.66 14.06
CA LEU A 286 9.37 7.98 13.99
C LEU A 286 8.42 9.14 14.32
N PHE A 287 7.16 9.07 13.86
CA PHE A 287 6.13 10.11 13.93
C PHE A 287 4.83 9.64 14.62
N GLY A 288 4.86 8.51 15.32
CA GLY A 288 3.70 8.00 16.05
C GLY A 288 3.36 8.87 17.27
N GLU A 289 2.06 9.08 17.51
CA GLU A 289 1.57 9.75 18.70
C GLU A 289 1.78 8.84 19.93
N LYS A 290 2.20 9.43 21.05
CA LYS A 290 2.21 8.71 22.33
C LYS A 290 0.75 8.41 22.71
N LEU A 291 0.40 7.13 22.73
CA LEU A 291 -0.86 6.69 23.30
C LEU A 291 -0.80 6.98 24.80
N THR A 292 -1.42 8.05 25.25
CA THR A 292 -1.74 8.25 26.66
C THR A 292 -2.90 7.30 26.96
N GLU A 293 -2.62 6.18 27.62
CA GLU A 293 -3.69 5.41 28.25
C GLU A 293 -4.42 6.36 29.22
N LYS A 294 -5.67 6.66 28.92
CA LYS A 294 -6.55 7.26 29.91
C LYS A 294 -6.82 6.17 30.94
N VAL A 295 -6.22 6.32 32.11
CA VAL A 295 -6.55 5.57 33.33
C VAL A 295 -8.00 5.88 33.71
#